data_d7b79e21435dbf7bf0f1a8c47113eaf0
#
_entry.id   d7b79e21435dbf7bf0f1a8c47113eaf0
#
_cell.length_a   1.000
_cell.length_b   1.000
_cell.length_c   1.000
_cell.angle_alpha   90.00
_cell.angle_beta   90.00
_cell.angle_gamma   90.00
#
_symmetry.space_group_name_H-M   'P 1'
#
loop_
_entity.id
_entity.type
_entity.pdbx_description
1 polymer ?
#
loop_
_entity_poly.entity_id
_entity_poly.type
_entity_poly.pdbx_seq_one_letter_code
_entity_poly.pdbx_strand_id
1 'polypeptide(L)'
;MQRILWLGSPFFGAELHAVGWQNVAMHNVGGDRVFGWEDLVRLAGFVPDVLVVGDNSRPPFVLGVENFPCLTVFYSVDSHIHSWQPFYAQAFDACMVSLRDDIPRFHGPFLGKDRVWWSPPFAWAQDQPNPDVQPVWDCLFVGTVSENTPLRSEFLRALGSQLPGLHVETGNYRQLFPKGRVLLNHCERGDLNFRVFEALGCGGCLVTPRVGHGFAELFVDGEHLVGYAPNDVGDALFRIKFLLEHPDVAAHIRATGLAEVNARHRAVHRAQTFTDNICDLWICGHEELVASRIARSDVVLEQCLKLLYLHWAEECVCPDMRRAYLAAATGRYGLAGPDA
;
A
#
# COMPACT_ATOMS: atom_id res chain seq x y z
N MET A 1 -10.76 -3.57 -25.70
CA MET A 1 -10.67 -3.10 -24.31
C MET A 1 -9.80 -4.06 -23.52
N GLN A 2 -8.86 -3.52 -22.79
CA GLN A 2 -7.88 -4.32 -22.06
C GLN A 2 -8.54 -5.03 -20.87
N ARG A 3 -8.10 -6.24 -20.63
CA ARG A 3 -8.53 -7.11 -19.51
C ARG A 3 -7.47 -7.07 -18.43
N ILE A 4 -7.85 -6.69 -17.23
CA ILE A 4 -6.93 -6.59 -16.09
C ILE A 4 -7.24 -7.68 -15.07
N LEU A 5 -6.18 -8.35 -14.61
CA LEU A 5 -6.21 -9.18 -13.41
C LEU A 5 -5.47 -8.45 -12.30
N TRP A 6 -6.15 -8.19 -11.19
CA TRP A 6 -5.56 -7.68 -9.96
C TRP A 6 -5.49 -8.79 -8.91
N LEU A 7 -4.29 -9.14 -8.48
CA LEU A 7 -4.04 -10.21 -7.52
C LEU A 7 -3.37 -9.68 -6.25
N GLY A 8 -3.80 -10.12 -5.09
CA GLY A 8 -3.30 -9.65 -3.78
C GLY A 8 -4.20 -8.62 -3.14
N SER A 9 -3.64 -7.72 -2.32
CA SER A 9 -4.44 -6.67 -1.69
C SER A 9 -5.13 -5.78 -2.72
N PRO A 10 -6.45 -5.54 -2.58
CA PRO A 10 -7.24 -4.92 -3.65
C PRO A 10 -6.92 -3.43 -3.86
N PHE A 11 -6.45 -2.74 -2.81
CA PHE A 11 -6.14 -1.31 -2.84
C PHE A 11 -7.19 -0.51 -3.64
N PHE A 12 -6.76 0.31 -4.61
CA PHE A 12 -7.67 1.06 -5.48
C PHE A 12 -8.22 0.26 -6.69
N GLY A 13 -7.92 -1.05 -6.77
CA GLY A 13 -8.37 -1.88 -7.90
C GLY A 13 -9.88 -1.86 -8.11
N ALA A 14 -10.67 -1.74 -7.04
CA ALA A 14 -12.13 -1.64 -7.13
C ALA A 14 -12.61 -0.37 -7.88
N GLU A 15 -11.80 0.69 -7.89
CA GLU A 15 -12.12 1.96 -8.55
C GLU A 15 -11.78 1.96 -10.05
N LEU A 16 -11.15 0.90 -10.57
CA LEU A 16 -10.79 0.80 -11.99
C LEU A 16 -12.01 0.87 -12.91
N HIS A 17 -13.15 0.35 -12.48
CA HIS A 17 -14.40 0.49 -13.24
C HIS A 17 -14.83 1.95 -13.39
N ALA A 18 -14.63 2.77 -12.34
CA ALA A 18 -14.99 4.19 -12.37
C ALA A 18 -14.14 5.02 -13.35
N VAL A 19 -12.94 4.52 -13.68
CA VAL A 19 -12.01 5.17 -14.62
C VAL A 19 -11.94 4.48 -15.99
N GLY A 20 -12.96 3.67 -16.32
CA GLY A 20 -13.19 3.17 -17.68
C GLY A 20 -12.76 1.73 -17.97
N TRP A 21 -12.20 0.99 -17.00
CA TRP A 21 -11.91 -0.43 -17.18
C TRP A 21 -13.19 -1.25 -17.11
N GLN A 22 -13.46 -2.07 -18.13
CA GLN A 22 -14.69 -2.88 -18.22
C GLN A 22 -14.48 -4.32 -17.75
N ASN A 23 -13.30 -4.87 -18.04
CA ASN A 23 -12.98 -6.26 -17.72
C ASN A 23 -11.92 -6.30 -16.59
N VAL A 24 -12.37 -6.27 -15.35
CA VAL A 24 -11.53 -6.31 -14.16
C VAL A 24 -11.84 -7.56 -13.35
N ALA A 25 -10.88 -8.48 -13.25
CA ALA A 25 -10.93 -9.58 -12.30
C ALA A 25 -10.05 -9.23 -11.09
N MET A 26 -10.58 -9.39 -9.88
CA MET A 26 -9.87 -9.08 -8.64
C MET A 26 -9.94 -10.25 -7.68
N HIS A 27 -8.77 -10.68 -7.20
CA HIS A 27 -8.68 -11.76 -6.23
C HIS A 27 -7.72 -11.40 -5.09
N ASN A 28 -8.29 -11.24 -3.91
CA ASN A 28 -7.48 -11.17 -2.70
C ASN A 28 -7.10 -12.60 -2.31
N VAL A 29 -5.82 -12.91 -2.47
CA VAL A 29 -5.29 -14.25 -2.22
C VAL A 29 -4.64 -14.31 -0.85
N GLY A 30 -5.12 -15.24 -0.05
CA GLY A 30 -4.57 -15.59 1.24
C GLY A 30 -3.98 -17.01 1.25
N GLY A 31 -3.43 -17.41 2.39
CA GLY A 31 -2.98 -18.78 2.63
C GLY A 31 -1.63 -19.15 1.98
N ASP A 32 -1.32 -20.43 2.05
CA ASP A 32 -0.03 -20.99 1.65
C ASP A 32 -0.06 -21.47 0.20
N ARG A 33 -0.26 -20.53 -0.72
CA ARG A 33 -0.35 -20.82 -2.15
C ARG A 33 0.47 -19.81 -2.96
N VAL A 34 1.09 -20.30 -4.01
CA VAL A 34 1.73 -19.52 -5.10
C VAL A 34 1.02 -19.80 -6.42
N PHE A 35 1.15 -18.86 -7.36
CA PHE A 35 0.46 -18.86 -8.64
C PHE A 35 1.46 -18.72 -9.77
N GLY A 36 1.35 -19.59 -10.78
CA GLY A 36 1.98 -19.46 -12.09
C GLY A 36 0.98 -18.89 -13.10
N TRP A 37 1.44 -18.71 -14.36
CA TRP A 37 0.61 -18.12 -15.42
C TRP A 37 -0.72 -18.83 -15.66
N GLU A 38 -0.71 -20.16 -15.74
CA GLU A 38 -1.92 -20.95 -16.01
C GLU A 38 -2.95 -20.84 -14.86
N ASP A 39 -2.46 -20.78 -13.61
CA ASP A 39 -3.33 -20.55 -12.45
C ASP A 39 -4.03 -19.19 -12.55
N LEU A 40 -3.28 -18.15 -12.97
CA LEU A 40 -3.81 -16.79 -13.10
C LEU A 40 -4.85 -16.67 -14.20
N VAL A 41 -4.60 -17.29 -15.37
CA VAL A 41 -5.58 -17.33 -16.48
C VAL A 41 -6.85 -18.07 -16.05
N ARG A 42 -6.69 -19.19 -15.34
CA ARG A 42 -7.84 -19.96 -14.81
C ARG A 42 -8.62 -19.16 -13.77
N LEU A 43 -7.92 -18.45 -12.89
CA LEU A 43 -8.52 -17.64 -11.83
C LEU A 43 -9.28 -16.45 -12.41
N ALA A 44 -8.72 -15.79 -13.41
CA ALA A 44 -9.33 -14.63 -14.07
C ALA A 44 -10.53 -15.02 -14.96
N GLY A 45 -10.52 -16.24 -15.52
CA GLY A 45 -11.49 -16.67 -16.53
C GLY A 45 -11.22 -16.12 -17.93
N PHE A 46 -10.09 -15.44 -18.11
CA PHE A 46 -9.62 -14.89 -19.39
C PHE A 46 -8.08 -14.75 -19.36
N VAL A 47 -7.48 -14.57 -20.52
CA VAL A 47 -6.06 -14.19 -20.63
C VAL A 47 -5.96 -12.70 -20.36
N PRO A 48 -5.30 -12.25 -19.28
CA PRO A 48 -5.16 -10.84 -18.98
C PRO A 48 -4.22 -10.12 -19.94
N ASP A 49 -4.56 -8.89 -20.29
CA ASP A 49 -3.68 -7.97 -21.04
C ASP A 49 -2.75 -7.23 -20.05
N VAL A 50 -3.22 -7.02 -18.83
CA VAL A 50 -2.48 -6.41 -17.71
C VAL A 50 -2.65 -7.26 -16.44
N LEU A 51 -1.54 -7.61 -15.80
CA LEU A 51 -1.50 -8.20 -14.46
C LEU A 51 -1.00 -7.18 -13.46
N VAL A 52 -1.75 -6.94 -12.39
CA VAL A 52 -1.28 -6.21 -11.22
C VAL A 52 -1.12 -7.16 -10.04
N VAL A 53 0.06 -7.17 -9.45
CA VAL A 53 0.33 -7.87 -8.20
C VAL A 53 0.40 -6.86 -7.07
N GLY A 54 -0.64 -6.80 -6.25
CA GLY A 54 -0.73 -5.93 -5.07
C GLY A 54 -0.04 -6.55 -3.86
N ASP A 55 0.82 -5.78 -3.23
CA ASP A 55 1.47 -6.18 -1.97
C ASP A 55 0.43 -6.60 -0.92
N ASN A 56 0.67 -7.71 -0.26
CA ASN A 56 -0.15 -8.22 0.84
C ASN A 56 0.68 -8.63 2.06
N SER A 57 1.85 -8.01 2.21
CA SER A 57 2.82 -8.24 3.30
C SER A 57 3.21 -9.73 3.45
N ARG A 58 3.32 -10.46 2.33
CA ARG A 58 3.68 -11.88 2.26
C ARG A 58 4.88 -12.09 1.35
N PRO A 59 5.53 -13.28 1.43
CA PRO A 59 6.48 -13.73 0.41
C PRO A 59 5.92 -13.62 -1.02
N PRO A 60 6.76 -13.59 -2.06
CA PRO A 60 6.31 -13.59 -3.45
C PRO A 60 5.34 -14.73 -3.72
N PHE A 61 4.10 -14.42 -4.08
CA PHE A 61 3.05 -15.42 -4.30
C PHE A 61 2.70 -15.60 -5.78
N VAL A 62 3.33 -14.82 -6.68
CA VAL A 62 3.28 -15.02 -8.13
C VAL A 62 4.69 -15.33 -8.59
N LEU A 63 4.87 -16.47 -9.26
CA LEU A 63 6.18 -16.96 -9.71
C LEU A 63 6.24 -17.00 -11.23
N GLY A 64 7.41 -16.67 -11.79
CA GLY A 64 7.65 -16.70 -13.23
C GLY A 64 7.14 -15.46 -13.97
N VAL A 65 6.88 -14.36 -13.27
CA VAL A 65 6.35 -13.10 -13.83
C VAL A 65 7.19 -12.59 -15.00
N GLU A 66 8.51 -12.78 -14.94
CA GLU A 66 9.43 -12.38 -15.99
C GLU A 66 9.16 -13.06 -17.35
N ASN A 67 8.37 -14.14 -17.36
CA ASN A 67 8.00 -14.89 -18.57
C ASN A 67 6.55 -14.65 -19.03
N PHE A 68 5.74 -13.87 -18.31
CA PHE A 68 4.31 -13.75 -18.62
C PHE A 68 4.07 -12.94 -19.89
N PRO A 69 3.14 -13.36 -20.78
CA PRO A 69 2.91 -12.73 -22.08
C PRO A 69 1.93 -11.55 -21.99
N CYS A 70 1.94 -10.79 -20.91
CA CYS A 70 1.12 -9.61 -20.69
C CYS A 70 1.91 -8.52 -20.00
N LEU A 71 1.40 -7.29 -19.97
CA LEU A 71 1.99 -6.21 -19.20
C LEU A 71 1.85 -6.52 -17.69
N THR A 72 2.93 -6.35 -16.92
CA THR A 72 2.97 -6.70 -15.50
C THR A 72 3.34 -5.51 -14.63
N VAL A 73 2.60 -5.31 -13.55
CA VAL A 73 2.81 -4.20 -12.60
C VAL A 73 2.86 -4.76 -11.18
N PHE A 74 3.87 -4.39 -10.41
CA PHE A 74 3.94 -4.67 -8.99
C PHE A 74 3.54 -3.42 -8.19
N TYR A 75 2.68 -3.54 -7.19
CA TYR A 75 2.37 -2.45 -6.28
C TYR A 75 2.92 -2.75 -4.88
N SER A 76 4.02 -2.10 -4.54
CA SER A 76 4.72 -2.19 -3.26
C SER A 76 4.16 -1.15 -2.29
N VAL A 77 3.66 -1.59 -1.14
CA VAL A 77 3.16 -0.73 -0.06
C VAL A 77 4.07 -0.79 1.15
N ASP A 78 4.50 -1.98 1.53
CA ASP A 78 5.28 -2.24 2.74
C ASP A 78 6.80 -2.35 2.46
N SER A 79 7.33 -1.54 1.52
CA SER A 79 8.75 -1.53 1.14
C SER A 79 9.72 -1.27 2.30
N HIS A 80 9.27 -0.54 3.34
CA HIS A 80 10.03 -0.27 4.56
C HIS A 80 10.13 -1.49 5.49
N ILE A 81 9.28 -2.51 5.30
CA ILE A 81 9.28 -3.78 6.04
C ILE A 81 9.98 -4.88 5.23
N HIS A 82 9.73 -4.91 3.93
CA HIS A 82 10.10 -6.00 3.03
C HIS A 82 11.27 -5.61 2.11
N SER A 83 12.50 -5.79 2.58
CA SER A 83 13.72 -5.47 1.83
C SER A 83 13.90 -6.26 0.53
N TRP A 84 13.17 -7.36 0.33
CA TRP A 84 13.19 -8.20 -0.85
C TRP A 84 12.38 -7.65 -2.04
N GLN A 85 11.41 -6.78 -1.78
CA GLN A 85 10.51 -6.26 -2.83
C GLN A 85 11.21 -5.57 -4.00
N PRO A 86 12.29 -4.78 -3.82
CA PRO A 86 13.03 -4.19 -4.92
C PRO A 86 13.64 -5.23 -5.89
N PHE A 87 14.05 -6.40 -5.40
CA PHE A 87 14.57 -7.48 -6.24
C PHE A 87 13.45 -8.16 -7.03
N TYR A 88 12.31 -8.42 -6.37
CA TYR A 88 11.15 -9.00 -7.03
C TYR A 88 10.57 -8.07 -8.09
N ALA A 89 10.55 -6.76 -7.84
CA ALA A 89 10.07 -5.77 -8.79
C ALA A 89 10.83 -5.75 -10.13
N GLN A 90 12.09 -6.24 -10.16
CA GLN A 90 12.86 -6.33 -11.40
C GLN A 90 12.27 -7.33 -12.41
N ALA A 91 11.36 -8.21 -11.98
CA ALA A 91 10.66 -9.16 -12.84
C ALA A 91 9.46 -8.54 -13.57
N PHE A 92 9.09 -7.30 -13.24
CA PHE A 92 7.89 -6.62 -13.76
C PHE A 92 8.23 -5.57 -14.80
N ASP A 93 7.24 -5.22 -15.61
CA ASP A 93 7.37 -4.13 -16.60
C ASP A 93 7.34 -2.76 -15.92
N ALA A 94 6.51 -2.61 -14.87
CA ALA A 94 6.44 -1.39 -14.07
C ALA A 94 6.23 -1.70 -12.58
N CYS A 95 6.49 -0.72 -11.73
CA CYS A 95 6.29 -0.82 -10.29
C CYS A 95 5.67 0.46 -9.73
N MET A 96 4.63 0.33 -8.92
CA MET A 96 4.12 1.39 -8.06
C MET A 96 4.72 1.24 -6.66
N VAL A 97 5.14 2.35 -6.06
CA VAL A 97 5.72 2.38 -4.71
C VAL A 97 4.99 3.42 -3.88
N SER A 98 4.45 3.01 -2.72
CA SER A 98 3.68 3.91 -1.86
C SER A 98 4.56 4.90 -1.11
N LEU A 99 5.75 4.49 -0.72
CA LEU A 99 6.70 5.28 0.05
C LEU A 99 7.72 5.95 -0.88
N ARG A 100 7.60 7.25 -1.08
CA ARG A 100 8.37 8.01 -2.07
C ARG A 100 9.87 7.86 -1.92
N ASP A 101 10.36 7.91 -0.68
CA ASP A 101 11.81 7.87 -0.41
C ASP A 101 12.42 6.50 -0.71
N ASP A 102 11.58 5.46 -0.86
CA ASP A 102 12.01 4.12 -1.25
C ASP A 102 12.08 3.92 -2.78
N ILE A 103 11.51 4.82 -3.58
CA ILE A 103 11.50 4.72 -5.06
C ILE A 103 12.90 4.42 -5.63
N PRO A 104 13.99 5.10 -5.20
CA PRO A 104 15.31 4.83 -5.75
C PRO A 104 15.80 3.38 -5.57
N ARG A 105 15.30 2.66 -4.56
CA ARG A 105 15.64 1.26 -4.29
C ARG A 105 15.08 0.30 -5.35
N PHE A 106 14.00 0.70 -6.02
CA PHE A 106 13.34 -0.09 -7.06
C PHE A 106 13.95 0.11 -8.44
N HIS A 107 14.76 1.16 -8.63
CA HIS A 107 15.49 1.35 -9.88
C HIS A 107 16.56 0.27 -10.04
N GLY A 108 16.63 -0.31 -11.22
CA GLY A 108 17.61 -1.38 -11.49
C GLY A 108 17.83 -1.63 -12.97
N PRO A 109 18.61 -2.66 -13.30
CA PRO A 109 18.98 -2.96 -14.70
C PRO A 109 17.81 -3.41 -15.56
N PHE A 110 16.74 -3.92 -14.95
CA PHE A 110 15.55 -4.44 -15.65
C PHE A 110 14.32 -3.52 -15.48
N LEU A 111 14.31 -2.68 -14.46
CA LEU A 111 13.23 -1.75 -14.16
C LEU A 111 13.78 -0.31 -14.13
N GLY A 112 13.58 0.44 -15.20
CA GLY A 112 14.05 1.82 -15.35
C GLY A 112 13.26 2.82 -14.49
N LYS A 113 13.86 3.99 -14.26
CA LYS A 113 13.26 5.07 -13.45
C LYS A 113 11.90 5.54 -13.96
N ASP A 114 11.71 5.54 -15.25
CA ASP A 114 10.49 5.92 -15.98
C ASP A 114 9.31 4.97 -15.72
N ARG A 115 9.59 3.77 -15.20
CA ARG A 115 8.61 2.72 -14.93
C ARG A 115 8.44 2.41 -13.45
N VAL A 116 8.98 3.25 -12.56
CA VAL A 116 8.76 3.20 -11.12
C VAL A 116 7.99 4.45 -10.71
N TRP A 117 6.74 4.28 -10.32
CA TRP A 117 5.80 5.36 -10.09
C TRP A 117 5.49 5.54 -8.61
N TRP A 118 5.41 6.77 -8.17
CA TRP A 118 4.91 7.06 -6.84
C TRP A 118 3.39 6.90 -6.78
N SER A 119 2.91 6.01 -5.92
CA SER A 119 1.49 5.78 -5.67
C SER A 119 1.22 5.80 -4.16
N PRO A 120 1.13 6.99 -3.54
CA PRO A 120 0.96 7.10 -2.09
C PRO A 120 -0.35 6.50 -1.62
N PRO A 121 -0.50 6.20 -0.31
CA PRO A 121 -1.75 5.79 0.29
C PRO A 121 -2.89 6.77 -0.04
N PHE A 122 -4.11 6.39 0.25
CA PHE A 122 -5.33 7.11 -0.13
C PHE A 122 -6.47 6.84 0.87
N ALA A 123 -7.50 7.67 0.82
CA ALA A 123 -8.78 7.39 1.48
C ALA A 123 -9.69 6.57 0.55
N TRP A 124 -10.38 5.59 1.12
CA TRP A 124 -11.36 4.78 0.40
C TRP A 124 -12.63 5.60 0.10
N ALA A 125 -13.44 5.14 -0.83
CA ALA A 125 -14.74 5.77 -1.13
C ALA A 125 -15.68 5.80 0.10
N GLN A 126 -15.56 4.78 0.97
CA GLN A 126 -16.36 4.64 2.19
C GLN A 126 -15.85 5.47 3.38
N ASP A 127 -14.67 6.09 3.29
CA ASP A 127 -14.15 6.97 4.33
C ASP A 127 -14.84 8.33 4.21
N GLN A 128 -15.97 8.45 4.89
CA GLN A 128 -16.83 9.63 4.85
C GLN A 128 -17.10 10.13 6.28
N PRO A 129 -17.27 11.44 6.46
CA PRO A 129 -17.76 11.98 7.72
C PRO A 129 -19.09 11.35 8.14
N ASN A 130 -19.26 11.11 9.43
CA ASN A 130 -20.54 10.68 9.99
C ASN A 130 -21.06 11.76 10.95
N PRO A 131 -21.93 12.68 10.48
CA PRO A 131 -22.43 13.79 11.27
C PRO A 131 -23.38 13.37 12.41
N ASP A 132 -23.94 12.16 12.34
CA ASP A 132 -24.87 11.65 13.35
C ASP A 132 -24.15 11.19 14.63
N VAL A 133 -22.82 11.01 14.58
CA VAL A 133 -22.02 10.59 15.71
C VAL A 133 -21.38 11.80 16.39
N GLN A 134 -21.66 11.96 17.68
CA GLN A 134 -21.02 13.00 18.48
C GLN A 134 -19.71 12.49 19.07
N PRO A 135 -18.65 13.31 19.11
CA PRO A 135 -17.40 12.96 19.76
C PRO A 135 -17.61 12.70 21.27
N VAL A 136 -17.03 11.61 21.76
CA VAL A 136 -17.08 11.20 23.17
C VAL A 136 -15.70 11.18 23.82
N TRP A 137 -14.63 11.25 23.01
CA TRP A 137 -13.25 11.28 23.49
C TRP A 137 -12.54 12.55 23.04
N ASP A 138 -11.75 13.13 23.92
CA ASP A 138 -10.94 14.31 23.57
C ASP A 138 -9.88 13.97 22.52
N CYS A 139 -9.16 12.89 22.73
CA CYS A 139 -8.16 12.39 21.77
C CYS A 139 -8.36 10.89 21.57
N LEU A 140 -8.33 10.45 20.31
CA LEU A 140 -8.53 9.05 19.94
C LEU A 140 -7.37 8.55 19.07
N PHE A 141 -6.77 7.44 19.49
CA PHE A 141 -5.90 6.62 18.65
C PHE A 141 -6.61 5.33 18.27
N VAL A 142 -6.67 5.00 16.98
CA VAL A 142 -7.21 3.72 16.50
C VAL A 142 -6.11 2.93 15.81
N GLY A 143 -5.80 1.75 16.32
CA GLY A 143 -4.81 0.85 15.73
C GLY A 143 -4.32 -0.21 16.68
N THR A 144 -3.60 -1.19 16.15
CA THR A 144 -3.02 -2.27 16.94
C THR A 144 -1.89 -1.76 17.84
N VAL A 145 -1.97 -2.11 19.11
CA VAL A 145 -0.91 -1.90 20.10
C VAL A 145 -0.53 -3.29 20.63
N SER A 146 0.69 -3.71 20.38
CA SER A 146 1.18 -5.06 20.71
C SER A 146 2.68 -5.05 20.98
N GLU A 147 3.23 -6.19 21.33
CA GLU A 147 4.68 -6.40 21.48
C GLU A 147 5.46 -6.12 20.18
N ASN A 148 4.80 -6.25 19.01
CA ASN A 148 5.39 -5.95 17.71
C ASN A 148 5.40 -4.45 17.38
N THR A 149 4.81 -3.60 18.25
CA THR A 149 4.77 -2.15 18.10
C THR A 149 5.28 -1.44 19.37
N PRO A 150 6.54 -1.67 19.77
CA PRO A 150 7.07 -1.20 21.07
C PRO A 150 7.16 0.32 21.16
N LEU A 151 7.56 1.02 20.09
CA LEU A 151 7.65 2.49 20.08
C LEU A 151 6.27 3.13 20.22
N ARG A 152 5.27 2.60 19.54
CA ARG A 152 3.87 3.03 19.65
C ARG A 152 3.34 2.79 21.06
N SER A 153 3.60 1.62 21.64
CA SER A 153 3.16 1.27 22.98
C SER A 153 3.76 2.21 24.01
N GLU A 154 5.05 2.53 23.92
CA GLU A 154 5.74 3.44 24.81
C GLU A 154 5.23 4.88 24.65
N PHE A 155 5.09 5.36 23.41
CA PHE A 155 4.59 6.68 23.09
C PHE A 155 3.17 6.90 23.64
N LEU A 156 2.24 5.97 23.37
CA LEU A 156 0.86 6.08 23.83
C LEU A 156 0.75 6.02 25.35
N ARG A 157 1.55 5.20 26.02
CA ARG A 157 1.61 5.12 27.47
C ARG A 157 2.12 6.44 28.09
N ALA A 158 3.20 7.00 27.54
CA ALA A 158 3.78 8.25 28.02
C ALA A 158 2.83 9.45 27.76
N LEU A 159 2.16 9.48 26.60
CA LEU A 159 1.15 10.51 26.30
C LEU A 159 -0.08 10.38 27.21
N GLY A 160 -0.59 9.16 27.41
CA GLY A 160 -1.77 8.90 28.25
C GLY A 160 -1.56 9.29 29.72
N SER A 161 -0.32 9.21 30.25
CA SER A 161 -0.01 9.69 31.60
C SER A 161 -0.17 11.21 31.76
N GLN A 162 -0.15 11.97 30.65
CA GLN A 162 -0.23 13.44 30.63
C GLN A 162 -1.53 13.97 29.98
N LEU A 163 -2.28 13.09 29.33
CA LEU A 163 -3.55 13.39 28.65
C LEU A 163 -4.61 12.36 29.07
N PRO A 164 -5.32 12.56 30.20
CA PRO A 164 -6.33 11.61 30.69
C PRO A 164 -7.48 11.37 29.70
N GLY A 165 -7.73 12.31 28.79
CA GLY A 165 -8.74 12.19 27.71
C GLY A 165 -8.27 11.41 26.47
N LEU A 166 -7.06 10.78 26.49
CA LEU A 166 -6.62 9.90 25.42
C LEU A 166 -7.32 8.55 25.53
N HIS A 167 -8.01 8.17 24.46
CA HIS A 167 -8.60 6.84 24.30
C HIS A 167 -7.82 6.07 23.21
N VAL A 168 -7.51 4.81 23.49
CA VAL A 168 -6.79 3.90 22.58
C VAL A 168 -7.70 2.72 22.28
N GLU A 169 -8.02 2.49 21.01
CA GLU A 169 -8.97 1.47 20.59
C GLU A 169 -8.44 0.69 19.37
N THR A 170 -8.87 -0.55 19.24
CA THR A 170 -8.65 -1.38 18.04
C THR A 170 -10.02 -1.78 17.47
N GLY A 171 -10.23 -1.55 16.16
CA GLY A 171 -11.51 -1.88 15.54
C GLY A 171 -11.76 -1.18 14.23
N ASN A 172 -13.02 -1.11 13.83
CA ASN A 172 -13.41 -0.44 12.59
C ASN A 172 -13.27 1.09 12.75
N TYR A 173 -12.20 1.64 12.17
CA TYR A 173 -11.89 3.06 12.27
C TYR A 173 -13.00 3.96 11.74
N ARG A 174 -13.76 3.55 10.72
CA ARG A 174 -14.90 4.34 10.18
C ARG A 174 -15.98 4.59 11.22
N GLN A 175 -16.14 3.64 12.16
CA GLN A 175 -17.09 3.77 13.27
C GLN A 175 -16.49 4.49 14.48
N LEU A 176 -15.16 4.48 14.59
CA LEU A 176 -14.43 5.01 15.75
C LEU A 176 -14.00 6.46 15.55
N PHE A 177 -13.44 6.82 14.38
CA PHE A 177 -12.92 8.16 14.12
C PHE A 177 -13.92 9.30 14.40
N PRO A 178 -15.22 9.19 14.05
CA PRO A 178 -16.19 10.22 14.38
C PRO A 178 -16.36 10.49 15.88
N LYS A 179 -15.93 9.54 16.76
CA LYS A 179 -16.05 9.66 18.22
C LYS A 179 -14.90 10.44 18.87
N GLY A 180 -13.82 10.75 18.13
CA GLY A 180 -12.70 11.55 18.62
C GLY A 180 -12.83 13.02 18.26
N ARG A 181 -12.63 13.93 19.21
CA ARG A 181 -12.49 15.37 18.92
C ARG A 181 -11.23 15.65 18.14
N VAL A 182 -10.13 15.02 18.55
CA VAL A 182 -8.83 15.00 17.87
C VAL A 182 -8.45 13.55 17.60
N LEU A 183 -7.97 13.25 16.39
CA LEU A 183 -7.45 11.94 16.03
C LEU A 183 -5.93 11.97 16.10
N LEU A 184 -5.34 10.95 16.72
CA LEU A 184 -3.90 10.78 16.84
C LEU A 184 -3.43 9.67 15.90
N ASN A 185 -2.40 9.93 15.12
CA ASN A 185 -1.62 8.91 14.42
C ASN A 185 -0.23 8.76 15.05
N HIS A 186 0.31 7.56 14.99
CA HIS A 186 1.70 7.25 15.30
C HIS A 186 2.20 6.20 14.30
N CYS A 187 3.32 6.50 13.65
CA CYS A 187 3.96 5.64 12.66
C CYS A 187 5.09 4.86 13.35
N GLU A 188 4.93 3.55 13.50
CA GLU A 188 5.91 2.69 14.20
C GLU A 188 7.29 2.72 13.54
N ARG A 189 7.32 2.81 12.21
CA ARG A 189 8.54 2.73 11.41
C ARG A 189 8.83 3.99 10.59
N GLY A 190 8.12 5.08 10.86
CA GLY A 190 8.28 6.35 10.15
C GLY A 190 7.64 6.38 8.76
N ASP A 191 6.81 5.42 8.45
CA ASP A 191 6.06 5.29 7.18
C ASP A 191 4.94 6.32 7.05
N LEU A 192 4.67 6.75 5.83
CA LEU A 192 3.43 7.46 5.50
C LEU A 192 2.32 6.42 5.30
N ASN A 193 1.52 6.19 6.34
CA ASN A 193 0.53 5.13 6.37
C ASN A 193 -0.86 5.56 5.91
N PHE A 194 -1.72 4.59 5.63
CA PHE A 194 -3.11 4.80 5.22
C PHE A 194 -3.93 5.61 6.23
N ARG A 195 -3.61 5.51 7.54
CA ARG A 195 -4.37 6.19 8.59
C ARG A 195 -4.43 7.70 8.41
N VAL A 196 -3.39 8.33 7.83
CA VAL A 196 -3.42 9.77 7.52
C VAL A 196 -4.59 10.08 6.58
N PHE A 197 -4.72 9.31 5.51
CA PHE A 197 -5.75 9.52 4.50
C PHE A 197 -7.14 9.09 4.98
N GLU A 198 -7.23 7.97 5.70
CA GLU A 198 -8.45 7.44 6.29
C GLU A 198 -9.05 8.42 7.31
N ALA A 199 -8.21 8.98 8.18
CA ALA A 199 -8.65 9.94 9.19
C ALA A 199 -9.17 11.23 8.57
N LEU A 200 -8.45 11.80 7.61
CA LEU A 200 -8.87 12.99 6.87
C LEU A 200 -10.12 12.71 6.01
N GLY A 201 -10.18 11.52 5.36
CA GLY A 201 -11.33 11.07 4.58
C GLY A 201 -12.60 10.91 5.40
N CYS A 202 -12.48 10.53 6.67
CA CYS A 202 -13.58 10.49 7.63
C CYS A 202 -13.88 11.86 8.27
N GLY A 203 -13.24 12.94 7.83
CA GLY A 203 -13.46 14.30 8.36
C GLY A 203 -12.84 14.52 9.74
N GLY A 204 -11.79 13.79 10.10
CA GLY A 204 -11.12 13.90 11.39
C GLY A 204 -10.16 15.09 11.49
N CYS A 205 -10.04 15.69 12.68
CA CYS A 205 -8.95 16.60 13.01
C CYS A 205 -7.72 15.77 13.40
N LEU A 206 -6.77 15.61 12.49
CA LEU A 206 -5.65 14.69 12.64
C LEU A 206 -4.40 15.37 13.19
N VAL A 207 -3.83 14.77 14.25
CA VAL A 207 -2.47 15.03 14.73
C VAL A 207 -1.61 13.82 14.38
N THR A 208 -0.53 14.03 13.60
CA THR A 208 0.31 12.95 13.04
C THR A 208 1.78 13.32 13.09
N PRO A 209 2.72 12.34 13.16
CA PRO A 209 4.14 12.69 13.07
C PRO A 209 4.48 13.25 11.69
N ARG A 210 5.38 14.22 11.64
CA ARG A 210 5.97 14.68 10.37
C ARG A 210 6.94 13.61 9.89
N VAL A 211 6.48 12.81 8.93
CA VAL A 211 7.29 11.76 8.30
C VAL A 211 7.84 12.24 6.95
N GLY A 212 8.75 11.47 6.38
CA GLY A 212 9.22 11.64 5.00
C GLY A 212 8.20 11.16 3.97
N HIS A 213 8.67 10.48 2.94
CA HIS A 213 7.87 9.78 1.94
C HIS A 213 6.87 10.66 1.17
N GLY A 214 7.22 11.95 0.97
CA GLY A 214 6.39 12.91 0.25
C GLY A 214 5.27 13.53 1.08
N PHE A 215 5.23 13.33 2.40
CA PHE A 215 4.19 13.88 3.28
C PHE A 215 3.95 15.38 3.07
N ALA A 216 5.03 16.19 3.03
CA ALA A 216 4.95 17.64 2.87
C ALA A 216 4.52 18.10 1.45
N GLU A 217 4.49 17.20 0.48
CA GLU A 217 3.99 17.49 -0.87
C GLU A 217 2.49 17.18 -1.01
N LEU A 218 1.98 16.29 -0.14
CA LEU A 218 0.58 15.89 -0.13
C LEU A 218 -0.26 16.76 0.80
N PHE A 219 0.34 17.23 1.91
CA PHE A 219 -0.41 17.94 2.95
C PHE A 219 0.35 19.14 3.48
N VAL A 220 -0.37 20.22 3.76
CA VAL A 220 0.15 21.43 4.42
C VAL A 220 -0.11 21.31 5.92
N ASP A 221 0.98 21.31 6.71
CA ASP A 221 0.92 21.29 8.17
C ASP A 221 0.28 22.58 8.70
N GLY A 222 -0.65 22.45 9.63
CA GLY A 222 -1.44 23.55 10.18
C GLY A 222 -2.66 23.95 9.34
N GLU A 223 -2.84 23.38 8.16
CA GLU A 223 -3.97 23.63 7.27
C GLU A 223 -4.81 22.37 7.05
N HIS A 224 -4.21 21.28 6.59
CA HIS A 224 -4.93 20.02 6.31
C HIS A 224 -4.93 19.07 7.50
N LEU A 225 -3.92 19.15 8.34
CA LEU A 225 -3.67 18.35 9.53
C LEU A 225 -2.66 19.07 10.43
N VAL A 226 -2.34 18.53 11.61
CA VAL A 226 -1.31 19.09 12.51
C VAL A 226 -0.18 18.09 12.70
N GLY A 227 1.01 18.49 12.29
CA GLY A 227 2.22 17.70 12.43
C GLY A 227 2.89 17.86 13.79
N TYR A 228 3.44 16.75 14.34
CA TYR A 228 4.34 16.77 15.48
C TYR A 228 5.69 16.14 15.13
N ALA A 229 6.73 16.44 15.93
CA ALA A 229 8.04 15.82 15.73
C ALA A 229 7.98 14.32 16.05
N PRO A 230 8.50 13.42 15.19
CA PRO A 230 8.40 11.99 15.35
C PRO A 230 8.87 11.52 16.74
N ASN A 231 8.05 10.73 17.42
CA ASN A 231 8.26 10.21 18.77
C ASN A 231 8.34 11.27 19.89
N ASP A 232 8.07 12.54 19.62
CA ASP A 232 8.05 13.60 20.62
C ASP A 232 6.65 13.69 21.29
N VAL A 233 6.56 13.11 22.49
CA VAL A 233 5.33 13.12 23.30
C VAL A 233 4.95 14.54 23.71
N GLY A 234 5.93 15.41 23.99
CA GLY A 234 5.69 16.80 24.43
C GLY A 234 5.09 17.64 23.31
N ASP A 235 5.63 17.55 22.09
CA ASP A 235 5.09 18.26 20.91
C ASP A 235 3.68 17.73 20.55
N ALA A 236 3.49 16.40 20.56
CA ALA A 236 2.17 15.82 20.32
C ALA A 236 1.13 16.31 21.35
N LEU A 237 1.48 16.28 22.64
CA LEU A 237 0.61 16.76 23.73
C LEU A 237 0.26 18.23 23.57
N PHE A 238 1.25 19.08 23.24
CA PHE A 238 1.04 20.50 23.01
C PHE A 238 0.04 20.73 21.87
N ARG A 239 0.22 20.05 20.72
CA ARG A 239 -0.66 20.16 19.54
C ARG A 239 -2.09 19.71 19.85
N ILE A 240 -2.24 18.58 20.53
CA ILE A 240 -3.55 18.05 20.90
C ILE A 240 -4.27 19.03 21.84
N LYS A 241 -3.62 19.51 22.90
CA LYS A 241 -4.22 20.48 23.83
C LYS A 241 -4.62 21.77 23.14
N PHE A 242 -3.75 22.31 22.28
CA PHE A 242 -4.07 23.49 21.47
C PHE A 242 -5.37 23.31 20.67
N LEU A 243 -5.54 22.18 19.97
CA LEU A 243 -6.74 21.91 19.17
C LEU A 243 -8.00 21.71 20.04
N LEU A 244 -7.86 21.16 21.23
CA LEU A 244 -8.97 20.97 22.16
C LEU A 244 -9.44 22.31 22.74
N GLU A 245 -8.52 23.26 22.94
CA GLU A 245 -8.78 24.62 23.43
C GLU A 245 -9.26 25.57 22.34
N HIS A 246 -9.01 25.26 21.06
CA HIS A 246 -9.37 26.08 19.90
C HIS A 246 -10.24 25.28 18.90
N PRO A 247 -11.53 25.04 19.23
CA PRO A 247 -12.42 24.20 18.42
C PRO A 247 -12.72 24.77 17.03
N ASP A 248 -12.63 26.07 16.83
CA ASP A 248 -12.73 26.77 15.55
C ASP A 248 -11.55 26.43 14.62
N VAL A 249 -10.33 26.40 15.14
CA VAL A 249 -9.15 25.96 14.41
C VAL A 249 -9.26 24.47 14.06
N ALA A 250 -9.68 23.64 15.01
CA ALA A 250 -9.88 22.22 14.76
C ALA A 250 -10.95 21.96 13.69
N ALA A 251 -12.02 22.76 13.67
CA ALA A 251 -13.07 22.67 12.65
C ALA A 251 -12.56 23.10 11.26
N HIS A 252 -11.74 24.13 11.18
CA HIS A 252 -11.10 24.57 9.94
C HIS A 252 -10.19 23.46 9.37
N ILE A 253 -9.31 22.90 10.19
CA ILE A 253 -8.38 21.82 9.77
C ILE A 253 -9.16 20.58 9.28
N ARG A 254 -10.25 20.20 9.95
CA ARG A 254 -11.13 19.12 9.47
C ARG A 254 -11.68 19.40 8.07
N ALA A 255 -12.18 20.60 7.86
CA ALA A 255 -12.82 20.98 6.60
C ALA A 255 -11.80 21.02 5.45
N THR A 256 -10.64 21.63 5.67
CA THR A 256 -9.58 21.76 4.65
C THR A 256 -8.91 20.40 4.36
N GLY A 257 -8.64 19.60 5.39
CA GLY A 257 -8.08 18.25 5.22
C GLY A 257 -9.01 17.30 4.45
N LEU A 258 -10.33 17.35 4.75
CA LEU A 258 -11.33 16.58 4.00
C LEU A 258 -11.45 17.07 2.55
N ALA A 259 -11.42 18.38 2.32
CA ALA A 259 -11.47 18.97 0.98
C ALA A 259 -10.27 18.54 0.15
N GLU A 260 -9.06 18.54 0.74
CA GLU A 260 -7.83 18.08 0.09
C GLU A 260 -7.90 16.59 -0.30
N VAL A 261 -8.33 15.74 0.63
CA VAL A 261 -8.51 14.31 0.34
C VAL A 261 -9.53 14.09 -0.76
N ASN A 262 -10.66 14.79 -0.73
CA ASN A 262 -11.69 14.68 -1.75
C ASN A 262 -11.19 15.13 -3.13
N ALA A 263 -10.36 16.14 -3.17
CA ALA A 263 -9.84 16.69 -4.42
C ALA A 263 -8.76 15.80 -5.07
N ARG A 264 -7.90 15.14 -4.27
CA ARG A 264 -6.67 14.54 -4.81
C ARG A 264 -6.26 13.19 -4.22
N HIS A 265 -6.86 12.74 -3.10
CA HIS A 265 -6.32 11.61 -2.35
C HIS A 265 -7.34 10.50 -2.06
N ARG A 266 -8.41 10.39 -2.86
CA ARG A 266 -9.30 9.23 -2.87
C ARG A 266 -8.71 8.11 -3.72
N ALA A 267 -9.14 6.86 -3.49
CA ALA A 267 -8.75 5.68 -4.25
C ALA A 267 -8.93 5.88 -5.77
N VAL A 268 -9.99 6.55 -6.20
CA VAL A 268 -10.27 6.83 -7.62
C VAL A 268 -9.18 7.67 -8.28
N HIS A 269 -8.53 8.59 -7.56
CA HIS A 269 -7.42 9.38 -8.12
C HIS A 269 -6.18 8.49 -8.37
N ARG A 270 -5.93 7.50 -7.50
CA ARG A 270 -4.87 6.51 -7.74
C ARG A 270 -5.19 5.61 -8.92
N ALA A 271 -6.46 5.18 -9.04
CA ALA A 271 -6.92 4.42 -10.18
C ALA A 271 -6.77 5.20 -11.49
N GLN A 272 -7.07 6.50 -11.49
CA GLN A 272 -6.88 7.37 -12.66
C GLN A 272 -5.40 7.48 -13.04
N THR A 273 -4.53 7.83 -12.08
CA THR A 273 -3.08 7.93 -12.32
C THR A 273 -2.50 6.60 -12.84
N PHE A 274 -2.92 5.47 -12.26
CA PHE A 274 -2.53 4.15 -12.75
C PHE A 274 -2.97 3.94 -14.19
N THR A 275 -4.23 4.28 -14.52
CA THR A 275 -4.79 4.13 -15.87
C THR A 275 -4.02 4.97 -16.87
N ASP A 276 -3.70 6.22 -16.54
CA ASP A 276 -2.93 7.12 -17.39
C ASP A 276 -1.54 6.54 -17.66
N ASN A 277 -0.83 6.07 -16.64
CA ASN A 277 0.48 5.44 -16.76
C ASN A 277 0.44 4.15 -17.62
N ILE A 278 -0.60 3.33 -17.49
CA ILE A 278 -0.78 2.13 -18.32
C ILE A 278 -1.07 2.53 -19.77
N CYS A 279 -1.89 3.54 -20.00
CA CYS A 279 -2.15 4.07 -21.34
C CYS A 279 -0.87 4.57 -22.02
N ASP A 280 -0.02 5.27 -21.28
CA ASP A 280 1.27 5.74 -21.79
C ASP A 280 2.19 4.58 -22.18
N LEU A 281 2.31 3.54 -21.35
CA LEU A 281 3.06 2.32 -21.70
C LEU A 281 2.47 1.62 -22.94
N TRP A 282 1.14 1.63 -23.06
CA TRP A 282 0.44 1.01 -24.17
C TRP A 282 0.74 1.71 -25.50
N ILE A 283 0.69 3.04 -25.49
CA ILE A 283 0.98 3.89 -26.66
C ILE A 283 2.46 3.82 -27.04
N CYS A 284 3.36 3.76 -26.05
CA CYS A 284 4.82 3.73 -26.26
C CYS A 284 5.38 2.38 -26.72
N GLY A 285 4.54 1.32 -26.89
CA GLY A 285 4.97 0.03 -27.40
C GLY A 285 5.09 -1.05 -26.33
N HIS A 286 4.01 -1.33 -25.63
CA HIS A 286 3.95 -2.36 -24.58
C HIS A 286 4.36 -3.77 -25.05
N GLU A 287 4.07 -4.12 -26.32
CA GLU A 287 4.46 -5.43 -26.90
C GLU A 287 5.97 -5.60 -26.93
N GLU A 288 6.71 -4.56 -27.31
CA GLU A 288 8.18 -4.57 -27.31
C GLU A 288 8.73 -4.61 -25.88
N LEU A 289 8.06 -3.93 -24.93
CA LEU A 289 8.43 -3.96 -23.53
C LEU A 289 8.30 -5.37 -22.95
N VAL A 290 7.16 -6.02 -23.17
CA VAL A 290 6.88 -7.40 -22.74
C VAL A 290 7.86 -8.37 -23.41
N ALA A 291 8.06 -8.28 -24.73
CA ALA A 291 9.02 -9.12 -25.46
C ALA A 291 10.45 -8.95 -24.93
N SER A 292 10.86 -7.71 -24.65
CA SER A 292 12.18 -7.41 -24.07
C SER A 292 12.36 -7.98 -22.66
N ARG A 293 11.31 -7.98 -21.80
CA ARG A 293 11.32 -8.60 -20.49
C ARG A 293 11.49 -10.12 -20.61
N ILE A 294 10.68 -10.76 -21.44
CA ILE A 294 10.73 -12.21 -21.68
C ILE A 294 12.10 -12.62 -22.22
N ALA A 295 12.65 -11.89 -23.18
CA ALA A 295 13.97 -12.18 -23.75
C ALA A 295 15.12 -12.11 -22.71
N ARG A 296 14.91 -11.45 -21.58
CA ARG A 296 15.89 -11.33 -20.48
C ARG A 296 15.52 -12.14 -19.24
N SER A 297 14.49 -12.98 -19.31
CA SER A 297 13.94 -13.70 -18.16
C SER A 297 14.98 -14.54 -17.43
N ASP A 298 15.85 -15.26 -18.14
CA ASP A 298 16.92 -16.05 -17.53
C ASP A 298 17.89 -15.17 -16.75
N VAL A 299 18.21 -13.98 -17.26
CA VAL A 299 19.14 -13.05 -16.60
C VAL A 299 18.47 -12.43 -15.38
N VAL A 300 17.19 -12.08 -15.46
CA VAL A 300 16.39 -11.59 -14.31
C VAL A 300 16.32 -12.66 -13.22
N LEU A 301 16.03 -13.89 -13.61
CA LEU A 301 16.01 -15.01 -12.68
C LEU A 301 17.36 -15.15 -11.95
N GLU A 302 18.46 -15.22 -12.69
CA GLU A 302 19.79 -15.48 -12.11
C GLU A 302 20.27 -14.31 -11.23
N GLN A 303 20.00 -13.06 -11.62
CA GLN A 303 20.52 -11.88 -10.91
C GLN A 303 19.63 -11.36 -9.79
N CYS A 304 18.31 -11.55 -9.89
CA CYS A 304 17.36 -10.92 -8.96
C CYS A 304 16.51 -11.93 -8.19
N LEU A 305 16.04 -13.00 -8.82
CA LEU A 305 14.99 -13.84 -8.24
C LEU A 305 15.51 -15.13 -7.62
N LYS A 306 16.57 -15.72 -8.13
CA LYS A 306 17.05 -17.03 -7.70
C LYS A 306 17.35 -17.10 -6.19
N LEU A 307 18.14 -16.17 -5.69
CA LEU A 307 18.45 -16.11 -4.25
C LEU A 307 17.21 -15.78 -3.42
N LEU A 308 16.34 -14.95 -3.94
CA LEU A 308 15.05 -14.63 -3.30
C LEU A 308 14.18 -15.88 -3.16
N TYR A 309 14.03 -16.66 -4.22
CA TYR A 309 13.26 -17.90 -4.18
C TYR A 309 13.88 -18.96 -3.28
N LEU A 310 15.22 -19.09 -3.29
CA LEU A 310 15.93 -20.00 -2.38
C LEU A 310 15.73 -19.59 -0.91
N HIS A 311 15.82 -18.31 -0.59
CA HIS A 311 15.54 -17.79 0.75
C HIS A 311 14.12 -18.16 1.20
N TRP A 312 13.10 -17.89 0.38
CA TRP A 312 11.72 -18.22 0.75
C TRP A 312 11.45 -19.73 0.76
N ALA A 313 12.18 -20.53 -0.01
CA ALA A 313 12.12 -21.98 0.11
C ALA A 313 12.65 -22.48 1.46
N GLU A 314 13.64 -21.79 2.03
CA GLU A 314 14.19 -22.11 3.36
C GLU A 314 13.24 -21.70 4.48
N GLU A 315 12.70 -20.47 4.41
CA GLU A 315 11.79 -19.89 5.41
C GLU A 315 10.39 -20.52 5.39
N CYS A 316 9.98 -21.11 4.28
CA CYS A 316 8.62 -21.59 4.09
C CYS A 316 8.35 -22.90 4.83
N VAL A 317 7.33 -22.91 5.70
CA VAL A 317 6.87 -24.11 6.43
C VAL A 317 6.06 -25.04 5.54
N CYS A 318 5.30 -24.49 4.58
CA CYS A 318 4.44 -25.25 3.68
C CYS A 318 5.28 -26.03 2.64
N PRO A 319 5.21 -27.40 2.60
CA PRO A 319 6.03 -28.20 1.68
C PRO A 319 5.74 -27.91 0.20
N ASP A 320 4.51 -27.58 -0.16
CA ASP A 320 4.13 -27.30 -1.54
C ASP A 320 4.69 -25.97 -2.03
N MET A 321 4.59 -24.92 -1.21
CA MET A 321 5.22 -23.64 -1.51
C MET A 321 6.76 -23.77 -1.57
N ARG A 322 7.34 -24.53 -0.65
CA ARG A 322 8.79 -24.81 -0.67
C ARG A 322 9.22 -25.45 -1.99
N ARG A 323 8.50 -26.48 -2.44
CA ARG A 323 8.77 -27.11 -3.74
C ARG A 323 8.63 -26.13 -4.90
N ALA A 324 7.60 -25.30 -4.88
CA ALA A 324 7.36 -24.30 -5.92
C ALA A 324 8.49 -23.26 -5.99
N TYR A 325 8.96 -22.75 -4.85
CA TYR A 325 10.10 -21.82 -4.81
C TYR A 325 11.41 -22.48 -5.30
N LEU A 326 11.68 -23.73 -4.89
CA LEU A 326 12.86 -24.47 -5.37
C LEU A 326 12.81 -24.70 -6.89
N ALA A 327 11.64 -25.02 -7.42
CA ALA A 327 11.44 -25.17 -8.86
C ALA A 327 11.61 -23.83 -9.58
N ALA A 328 11.01 -22.76 -9.08
CA ALA A 328 11.13 -21.41 -9.63
C ALA A 328 12.59 -20.92 -9.63
N ALA A 329 13.37 -21.21 -8.59
CA ALA A 329 14.81 -20.87 -8.53
C ALA A 329 15.65 -21.54 -9.63
N THR A 330 15.11 -22.57 -10.32
CA THR A 330 15.73 -23.25 -11.48
C THR A 330 14.99 -22.97 -12.80
N GLY A 331 14.14 -21.95 -12.85
CA GLY A 331 13.39 -21.58 -14.06
C GLY A 331 12.25 -22.54 -14.42
N ARG A 332 11.83 -23.40 -13.50
CA ARG A 332 10.70 -24.31 -13.70
C ARG A 332 9.46 -23.78 -13.04
N TYR A 333 8.54 -23.25 -13.84
CA TYR A 333 7.26 -22.69 -13.43
C TYR A 333 6.13 -23.66 -13.85
N GLY A 334 5.12 -23.82 -13.02
CA GLY A 334 3.98 -24.69 -13.35
C GLY A 334 4.03 -26.07 -12.68
N LEU A 335 4.56 -26.13 -11.46
CA LEU A 335 4.47 -27.33 -10.63
C LEU A 335 3.41 -27.13 -9.54
N ALA A 336 2.34 -27.86 -9.71
CA ALA A 336 1.63 -28.62 -8.70
C ALA A 336 0.18 -28.82 -9.10
N GLY A 337 -0.05 -29.68 -10.05
CA GLY A 337 -1.25 -30.51 -9.95
C GLY A 337 -0.96 -31.56 -8.87
N PRO A 338 -1.98 -32.02 -8.11
CA PRO A 338 -1.82 -33.11 -7.14
C PRO A 338 -1.53 -34.48 -7.77
N ASP A 339 -1.35 -34.53 -9.11
CA ASP A 339 -1.13 -35.76 -9.89
C ASP A 339 0.06 -35.58 -10.88
N ALA A 340 1.30 -35.48 -10.35
CA ALA A 340 2.52 -35.74 -11.14
C ALA A 340 3.59 -36.36 -10.26
#